data_920844b3f94d57ead4ac02237ffea157
#
_entry.id   920844b3f94d57ead4ac02237ffea157
#
_cell.length_a   1.000
_cell.length_b   1.000
_cell.length_c   1.000
_cell.angle_alpha   90.00
_cell.angle_beta   90.00
_cell.angle_gamma   90.00
#
_symmetry.space_group_name_H-M   'P 1'
#
loop_
_entity.id
_entity.type
_entity.pdbx_description
1 polymer ?
#
loop_
_entity_poly.entity_id
_entity_poly.type
_entity_poly.pdbx_seq_one_letter_code
_entity_poly.pdbx_strand_id
1 'polypeptide(L)'
;RCAIIRALEMVDDVIGFADEDDTANHAIFQVQSTHSGKVVFANGGDRTRTNIPEMKFTNVDFVFGVGGETKKNSSSWILDNWRTQKTERDWGYWRVLDDKGTVKVKELVINPGCSLSNQKHMFRSEHWYVLRGEVQLDLDQARQILTQHDNHVINKETWHKASNIGSEPAHVLEVQYGERCVEEDIIRK
;
A
#
# COMPACT_ATOMS: atom_id res chain seq x y z
N ARG A 1 4.42 -22.44 -8.75
CA ARG A 1 5.46 -22.08 -7.73
C ARG A 1 6.33 -23.29 -7.36
N CYS A 2 5.77 -24.45 -6.97
CA CYS A 2 6.55 -25.63 -6.56
C CYS A 2 7.57 -26.10 -7.63
N ALA A 3 7.20 -26.09 -8.91
CA ALA A 3 8.10 -26.50 -9.99
C ALA A 3 9.36 -25.60 -10.10
N ILE A 4 9.21 -24.28 -9.86
CA ILE A 4 10.32 -23.33 -9.89
C ILE A 4 11.25 -23.57 -8.69
N ILE A 5 10.69 -23.80 -7.50
CA ILE A 5 11.49 -24.04 -6.29
C ILE A 5 12.24 -25.38 -6.40
N ARG A 6 11.59 -26.43 -6.92
CA ARG A 6 12.24 -27.74 -7.18
C ARG A 6 13.39 -27.68 -8.16
N ALA A 7 13.43 -26.68 -9.04
CA ALA A 7 14.51 -26.49 -10.01
C ALA A 7 15.76 -25.84 -9.43
N LEU A 8 15.73 -25.41 -8.16
CA LEU A 8 16.91 -24.84 -7.50
C LEU A 8 17.82 -25.95 -7.02
N GLU A 9 19.10 -25.91 -7.39
CA GLU A 9 20.13 -26.91 -7.04
C GLU A 9 20.26 -27.18 -5.53
N MET A 10 19.93 -26.18 -4.70
CA MET A 10 20.00 -26.26 -3.25
C MET A 10 18.75 -26.81 -2.57
N VAL A 11 17.74 -27.23 -3.35
CA VAL A 11 16.47 -27.73 -2.84
C VAL A 11 16.32 -29.20 -3.16
N ASP A 12 16.33 -30.05 -2.14
CA ASP A 12 16.18 -31.49 -2.26
C ASP A 12 14.73 -31.88 -2.51
N ASP A 13 13.78 -31.26 -1.79
CA ASP A 13 12.36 -31.53 -1.97
C ASP A 13 11.49 -30.30 -1.68
N VAL A 14 10.26 -30.32 -2.19
CA VAL A 14 9.27 -29.24 -1.99
C VAL A 14 7.95 -29.88 -1.52
N ILE A 15 7.54 -29.51 -0.33
CA ILE A 15 6.31 -29.98 0.31
C ILE A 15 5.24 -28.92 0.22
N GLY A 16 4.10 -29.26 -0.36
CA GLY A 16 2.89 -28.44 -0.30
C GLY A 16 2.08 -28.80 0.93
N PHE A 17 1.59 -27.81 1.64
CA PHE A 17 0.76 -28.02 2.84
C PHE A 17 -0.39 -27.00 2.88
N ALA A 18 -1.42 -27.32 3.66
CA ALA A 18 -2.50 -26.37 3.96
C ALA A 18 -2.04 -25.40 5.05
N ASP A 19 -2.22 -24.11 4.81
CA ASP A 19 -1.84 -22.99 5.70
C ASP A 19 -3.05 -22.12 6.09
N GLU A 20 -4.23 -22.73 6.20
CA GLU A 20 -5.49 -22.04 6.53
C GLU A 20 -5.43 -21.31 7.89
N ASP A 21 -4.50 -21.73 8.75
CA ASP A 21 -4.23 -21.12 10.06
C ASP A 21 -3.03 -20.15 10.04
N ASP A 22 -2.53 -19.76 8.87
CA ASP A 22 -1.36 -18.90 8.67
C ASP A 22 -0.07 -19.43 9.34
N THR A 23 0.04 -20.77 9.52
CA THR A 23 1.18 -21.41 10.17
C THR A 23 1.83 -22.50 9.31
N ALA A 24 3.09 -22.82 9.58
CA ALA A 24 3.78 -23.95 8.99
C ALA A 24 3.64 -25.26 9.81
N ASN A 25 2.73 -25.30 10.78
CA ASN A 25 2.54 -26.46 11.67
C ASN A 25 2.31 -27.75 10.89
N HIS A 26 1.48 -27.71 9.86
CA HIS A 26 1.15 -28.87 9.05
C HIS A 26 2.38 -29.42 8.29
N ALA A 27 3.21 -28.50 7.77
CA ALA A 27 4.46 -28.88 7.10
C ALA A 27 5.43 -29.55 8.07
N ILE A 28 5.62 -28.99 9.28
CA ILE A 28 6.50 -29.57 10.30
C ILE A 28 6.01 -30.97 10.70
N PHE A 29 4.72 -31.12 10.95
CA PHE A 29 4.13 -32.43 11.30
C PHE A 29 4.34 -33.44 10.17
N GLN A 30 4.15 -33.08 8.92
CA GLN A 30 4.35 -33.94 7.77
C GLN A 30 5.82 -34.37 7.65
N VAL A 31 6.77 -33.47 7.82
CA VAL A 31 8.21 -33.80 7.80
C VAL A 31 8.57 -34.75 8.93
N GLN A 32 8.10 -34.50 10.17
CA GLN A 32 8.35 -35.40 11.31
C GLN A 32 7.77 -36.81 11.11
N SER A 33 6.66 -36.91 10.39
CA SER A 33 6.00 -38.22 10.12
C SER A 33 6.72 -39.05 9.05
N THR A 34 7.46 -38.38 8.15
CA THR A 34 8.10 -39.05 7.00
C THR A 34 9.61 -39.19 7.15
N HIS A 35 10.24 -38.47 8.08
CA HIS A 35 11.68 -38.49 8.28
C HIS A 35 12.00 -38.83 9.74
N SER A 36 12.94 -39.81 9.91
CA SER A 36 13.41 -40.22 11.24
C SER A 36 14.57 -39.43 11.79
N GLY A 37 15.05 -38.45 11.03
CA GLY A 37 16.18 -37.59 11.40
C GLY A 37 15.79 -36.37 12.24
N LYS A 38 16.81 -35.60 12.66
CA LYS A 38 16.62 -34.32 13.35
C LYS A 38 15.99 -33.32 12.40
N VAL A 39 14.89 -32.72 12.83
CA VAL A 39 14.20 -31.67 12.08
C VAL A 39 14.69 -30.30 12.54
N VAL A 40 15.12 -29.47 11.60
CA VAL A 40 15.51 -28.07 11.82
C VAL A 40 14.56 -27.17 11.05
N PHE A 41 13.88 -26.27 11.76
CA PHE A 41 13.02 -25.25 11.15
C PHE A 41 13.76 -23.92 11.08
N ALA A 42 14.10 -23.51 9.86
CA ALA A 42 14.91 -22.31 9.61
C ALA A 42 14.03 -21.13 9.25
N ASN A 43 14.23 -20.00 9.92
CA ASN A 43 13.52 -18.76 9.70
C ASN A 43 14.48 -17.60 9.39
N GLY A 44 14.05 -16.72 8.50
CA GLY A 44 14.78 -15.49 8.16
C GLY A 44 13.95 -14.23 8.42
N GLY A 45 14.54 -13.08 8.14
CA GLY A 45 13.89 -11.79 8.28
C GLY A 45 13.53 -11.46 9.73
N ASP A 46 12.30 -11.03 9.94
CA ASP A 46 11.75 -10.52 11.20
C ASP A 46 11.20 -11.61 12.15
N ARG A 47 11.44 -12.88 11.85
CA ARG A 47 10.97 -14.00 12.65
C ARG A 47 11.90 -14.25 13.83
N THR A 48 11.28 -14.44 15.02
CA THR A 48 11.96 -14.67 16.30
C THR A 48 11.25 -15.76 17.10
N ARG A 49 11.86 -16.22 18.20
CA ARG A 49 11.24 -17.21 19.10
C ARG A 49 9.91 -16.77 19.69
N THR A 50 9.61 -15.49 19.72
CA THR A 50 8.42 -14.93 20.38
C THR A 50 7.28 -14.60 19.41
N ASN A 51 7.55 -14.65 18.08
CA ASN A 51 6.56 -14.23 17.09
C ASN A 51 6.20 -15.31 16.05
N ILE A 52 6.55 -16.57 16.31
CA ILE A 52 6.14 -17.69 15.46
C ILE A 52 5.31 -18.73 16.26
N PRO A 53 4.19 -19.18 15.71
CA PRO A 53 3.32 -20.16 16.35
C PRO A 53 3.90 -21.59 16.38
N GLU A 54 4.90 -21.87 15.54
CA GLU A 54 5.56 -23.17 15.40
C GLU A 54 6.41 -23.55 16.63
N MET A 55 6.72 -22.61 17.52
CA MET A 55 7.50 -22.86 18.74
C MET A 55 6.90 -23.92 19.69
N LYS A 56 5.66 -24.34 19.46
CA LYS A 56 5.04 -25.43 20.22
C LYS A 56 5.63 -26.82 19.96
N PHE A 57 6.38 -27.00 18.86
CA PHE A 57 7.02 -28.28 18.54
C PHE A 57 8.30 -28.46 19.36
N THR A 58 8.32 -29.45 20.26
CA THR A 58 9.46 -29.72 21.17
C THR A 58 10.60 -30.49 20.54
N ASN A 59 10.33 -31.25 19.45
CA ASN A 59 11.31 -32.09 18.78
C ASN A 59 11.83 -31.46 17.48
N VAL A 60 11.83 -30.12 17.42
CA VAL A 60 12.31 -29.34 16.28
C VAL A 60 13.32 -28.33 16.78
N ASP A 61 14.45 -28.26 16.15
CA ASP A 61 15.40 -27.19 16.37
C ASP A 61 15.01 -25.97 15.53
N PHE A 62 14.96 -24.80 16.15
CA PHE A 62 14.63 -23.55 15.49
C PHE A 62 15.88 -22.71 15.28
N VAL A 63 16.14 -22.34 14.03
CA VAL A 63 17.22 -21.45 13.63
C VAL A 63 16.62 -20.17 13.06
N PHE A 64 17.08 -19.02 13.57
CA PHE A 64 16.62 -17.69 13.16
C PHE A 64 17.74 -16.90 12.47
N GLY A 65 17.37 -15.85 11.73
CA GLY A 65 18.34 -15.02 11.03
C GLY A 65 18.93 -15.64 9.76
N VAL A 66 18.37 -16.76 9.28
CA VAL A 66 18.84 -17.43 8.05
C VAL A 66 18.62 -16.50 6.86
N GLY A 67 19.71 -16.17 6.14
CA GLY A 67 19.66 -15.23 5.02
C GLY A 67 19.61 -13.74 5.43
N GLY A 68 19.69 -13.45 6.73
CA GLY A 68 19.71 -12.10 7.30
C GLY A 68 18.50 -11.81 8.19
N GLU A 69 18.69 -10.89 9.14
CA GLU A 69 17.67 -10.50 10.13
C GLU A 69 16.68 -9.46 9.59
N THR A 70 17.03 -8.76 8.52
CA THR A 70 16.19 -7.72 7.92
C THR A 70 15.31 -8.31 6.83
N LYS A 71 14.00 -8.16 6.98
CA LYS A 71 13.04 -8.53 5.94
C LYS A 71 13.17 -7.56 4.76
N LYS A 72 13.81 -8.01 3.69
CA LYS A 72 14.04 -7.19 2.48
C LYS A 72 12.81 -7.08 1.60
N ASN A 73 12.00 -8.14 1.51
CA ASN A 73 10.79 -8.21 0.70
C ASN A 73 9.76 -9.15 1.32
N SER A 74 8.48 -8.87 1.08
CA SER A 74 7.40 -9.82 1.33
C SER A 74 6.38 -9.74 0.20
N SER A 75 5.65 -10.83 -0.03
CA SER A 75 4.56 -10.83 -1.03
C SER A 75 3.50 -9.77 -0.74
N SER A 76 3.18 -9.54 0.52
CA SER A 76 2.27 -8.45 0.94
C SER A 76 2.82 -7.08 0.57
N TRP A 77 4.09 -6.77 0.85
CA TRP A 77 4.70 -5.49 0.45
C TRP A 77 4.76 -5.30 -1.07
N ILE A 78 5.07 -6.36 -1.80
CA ILE A 78 5.08 -6.32 -3.27
C ILE A 78 3.67 -6.07 -3.80
N LEU A 79 2.66 -6.73 -3.24
CA LEU A 79 1.26 -6.54 -3.61
C LEU A 79 0.75 -5.15 -3.22
N ASP A 80 1.09 -4.66 -2.04
CA ASP A 80 0.70 -3.31 -1.58
C ASP A 80 1.36 -2.24 -2.45
N ASN A 81 2.65 -2.37 -2.74
CA ASN A 81 3.33 -1.46 -3.66
C ASN A 81 2.75 -1.51 -5.07
N TRP A 82 2.36 -2.68 -5.55
CA TRP A 82 1.75 -2.84 -6.86
C TRP A 82 0.32 -2.30 -6.92
N ARG A 83 -0.48 -2.51 -5.86
CA ARG A 83 -1.85 -1.98 -5.75
C ARG A 83 -1.91 -0.47 -5.55
N THR A 84 -0.90 0.10 -4.90
CA THR A 84 -0.84 1.51 -4.54
C THR A 84 0.32 2.21 -5.24
N GLN A 85 0.53 1.90 -6.52
CA GLN A 85 1.61 2.52 -7.29
C GLN A 85 1.47 4.05 -7.27
N LYS A 86 2.54 4.71 -6.85
CA LYS A 86 2.63 6.17 -6.82
C LYS A 86 2.91 6.70 -8.22
N THR A 87 2.20 7.76 -8.58
CA THR A 87 2.50 8.54 -9.77
C THR A 87 3.18 9.83 -9.32
N GLU A 88 4.49 9.88 -9.50
CA GLU A 88 5.32 11.02 -9.12
C GLU A 88 5.07 12.24 -10.04
N ARG A 89 5.13 13.44 -9.46
CA ARG A 89 5.00 14.75 -10.09
C ARG A 89 5.94 15.74 -9.44
N ASP A 90 6.23 16.85 -10.09
CA ASP A 90 7.08 17.93 -9.53
C ASP A 90 6.54 18.48 -8.21
N TRP A 91 5.22 18.42 -8.00
CA TRP A 91 4.55 18.89 -6.80
C TRP A 91 4.45 17.84 -5.68
N GLY A 92 4.87 16.59 -5.89
CA GLY A 92 4.74 15.46 -4.97
C GLY A 92 4.28 14.20 -5.69
N TYR A 93 3.25 13.52 -5.20
CA TYR A 93 2.72 12.33 -5.87
C TYR A 93 1.23 12.13 -5.58
N TRP A 94 0.61 11.27 -6.37
CA TRP A 94 -0.70 10.71 -6.08
C TRP A 94 -0.70 9.19 -6.26
N ARG A 95 -1.65 8.54 -5.62
CA ARG A 95 -1.90 7.11 -5.81
C ARG A 95 -3.38 6.82 -5.73
N VAL A 96 -3.85 5.82 -6.48
CA VAL A 96 -5.22 5.31 -6.41
C VAL A 96 -5.30 4.31 -5.28
N LEU A 97 -6.25 4.49 -4.39
CA LEU A 97 -6.55 3.59 -3.28
C LEU A 97 -7.69 2.62 -3.65
N ASP A 98 -8.70 3.11 -4.39
CA ASP A 98 -9.81 2.30 -4.93
C ASP A 98 -10.33 2.93 -6.22
N ASP A 99 -10.77 2.11 -7.18
CA ASP A 99 -11.35 2.56 -8.46
C ASP A 99 -12.48 1.63 -8.88
N LYS A 100 -13.68 2.19 -8.95
CA LYS A 100 -14.93 1.51 -9.37
C LYS A 100 -15.55 2.16 -10.62
N GLY A 101 -14.77 2.95 -11.35
CA GLY A 101 -15.19 3.65 -12.56
C GLY A 101 -16.00 4.93 -12.29
N THR A 102 -17.11 4.84 -11.58
CA THR A 102 -17.96 5.98 -11.20
C THR A 102 -17.59 6.59 -9.84
N VAL A 103 -16.78 5.88 -9.05
CA VAL A 103 -16.20 6.34 -7.79
C VAL A 103 -14.72 5.94 -7.79
N LYS A 104 -13.85 6.90 -7.49
CA LYS A 104 -12.41 6.67 -7.35
C LYS A 104 -11.89 7.37 -6.10
N VAL A 105 -11.04 6.69 -5.35
CA VAL A 105 -10.40 7.23 -4.16
C VAL A 105 -8.92 7.35 -4.41
N LYS A 106 -8.37 8.56 -4.20
CA LYS A 106 -6.94 8.84 -4.34
C LYS A 106 -6.38 9.44 -3.05
N GLU A 107 -5.12 9.20 -2.81
CA GLU A 107 -4.30 10.02 -1.92
C GLU A 107 -3.42 10.93 -2.76
N LEU A 108 -3.46 12.23 -2.44
CA LEU A 108 -2.57 13.24 -3.00
C LEU A 108 -1.60 13.67 -1.89
N VAL A 109 -0.31 13.70 -2.19
CA VAL A 109 0.71 14.20 -1.27
C VAL A 109 1.42 15.36 -1.94
N ILE A 110 1.22 16.57 -1.38
CA ILE A 110 1.71 17.83 -1.96
C ILE A 110 2.90 18.30 -1.12
N ASN A 111 4.05 18.45 -1.75
CA ASN A 111 5.26 18.95 -1.08
C ASN A 111 5.10 20.40 -0.63
N PRO A 112 5.82 20.86 0.42
CA PRO A 112 5.82 22.24 0.88
C PRO A 112 6.08 23.23 -0.26
N GLY A 113 5.25 24.29 -0.34
CA GLY A 113 5.36 25.32 -1.37
C GLY A 113 4.94 24.90 -2.78
N CYS A 114 4.52 23.66 -2.97
CA CYS A 114 4.05 23.14 -4.26
C CYS A 114 2.53 23.25 -4.42
N SER A 115 2.08 23.13 -5.67
CA SER A 115 0.65 23.24 -6.02
C SER A 115 0.28 22.28 -7.13
N LEU A 116 -0.95 21.79 -7.10
CA LEU A 116 -1.59 21.18 -8.25
C LEU A 116 -1.86 22.22 -9.35
N SER A 117 -2.14 21.79 -10.57
CA SER A 117 -2.64 22.67 -11.62
C SER A 117 -3.99 23.26 -11.24
N ASN A 118 -4.29 24.47 -11.74
CA ASN A 118 -5.67 24.95 -11.72
C ASN A 118 -6.48 24.16 -12.75
N GLN A 119 -7.49 23.44 -12.28
CA GLN A 119 -8.21 22.46 -13.09
C GLN A 119 -9.70 22.43 -12.79
N LYS A 120 -10.49 21.85 -13.70
CA LYS A 120 -11.90 21.52 -13.51
C LYS A 120 -12.26 20.20 -14.20
N HIS A 121 -13.38 19.63 -13.84
CA HIS A 121 -13.89 18.37 -14.36
C HIS A 121 -15.33 18.51 -14.87
N MET A 122 -15.66 17.88 -15.98
CA MET A 122 -16.99 17.97 -16.56
C MET A 122 -17.92 16.86 -16.08
N PHE A 123 -17.37 15.68 -15.72
CA PHE A 123 -18.14 14.47 -15.49
C PHE A 123 -18.09 13.96 -14.05
N ARG A 124 -17.27 14.59 -13.19
CA ARG A 124 -17.13 14.21 -11.78
C ARG A 124 -17.12 15.41 -10.86
N SER A 125 -17.53 15.19 -9.64
CA SER A 125 -17.28 16.03 -8.46
C SER A 125 -16.20 15.38 -7.60
N GLU A 126 -15.60 16.14 -6.71
CA GLU A 126 -14.57 15.66 -5.81
C GLU A 126 -14.89 16.04 -4.37
N HIS A 127 -14.62 15.15 -3.43
CA HIS A 127 -14.67 15.44 -2.01
C HIS A 127 -13.26 15.26 -1.44
N TRP A 128 -12.69 16.36 -0.98
CA TRP A 128 -11.36 16.39 -0.40
C TRP A 128 -11.43 16.38 1.12
N TYR A 129 -10.56 15.61 1.74
CA TYR A 129 -10.38 15.52 3.18
C TYR A 129 -8.90 15.62 3.50
N VAL A 130 -8.49 16.58 4.33
CA VAL A 130 -7.09 16.77 4.72
C VAL A 130 -6.75 15.80 5.85
N LEU A 131 -5.92 14.81 5.52
CA LEU A 131 -5.41 13.82 6.49
C LEU A 131 -4.32 14.42 7.39
N ARG A 132 -3.48 15.29 6.80
CA ARG A 132 -2.35 15.94 7.48
C ARG A 132 -1.91 17.18 6.72
N GLY A 133 -1.41 18.20 7.45
CA GLY A 133 -0.86 19.43 6.88
C GLY A 133 -1.91 20.48 6.61
N GLU A 134 -1.54 21.47 5.78
CA GLU A 134 -2.38 22.61 5.43
C GLU A 134 -2.44 22.79 3.91
N VAL A 135 -3.63 22.99 3.39
CA VAL A 135 -3.88 23.19 1.97
C VAL A 135 -4.70 24.45 1.75
N GLN A 136 -4.15 25.38 0.97
CA GLN A 136 -4.94 26.45 0.41
C GLN A 136 -5.70 25.92 -0.80
N LEU A 137 -7.02 25.98 -0.75
CA LEU A 137 -7.91 25.64 -1.83
C LEU A 137 -8.43 26.92 -2.49
N ASP A 138 -8.02 27.16 -3.73
CA ASP A 138 -8.56 28.22 -4.59
C ASP A 138 -9.71 27.63 -5.43
N LEU A 139 -10.87 28.28 -5.38
CA LEU A 139 -12.10 27.90 -6.09
C LEU A 139 -12.62 29.10 -6.85
N ASP A 140 -12.79 29.04 -8.17
CA ASP A 140 -13.33 30.15 -8.99
C ASP A 140 -13.01 31.56 -8.45
N GLN A 141 -13.85 32.07 -7.57
CA GLN A 141 -13.74 33.37 -6.95
C GLN A 141 -13.52 33.33 -5.41
N ALA A 142 -13.37 32.13 -4.84
CA ALA A 142 -13.21 31.93 -3.41
C ALA A 142 -11.85 31.30 -3.09
N ARG A 143 -11.34 31.58 -1.90
CA ARG A 143 -10.16 30.96 -1.34
C ARG A 143 -10.43 30.56 0.10
N GLN A 144 -10.00 29.36 0.47
CA GLN A 144 -10.07 28.89 1.85
C GLN A 144 -8.83 28.10 2.21
N ILE A 145 -8.52 28.02 3.48
CA ILE A 145 -7.48 27.18 4.02
C ILE A 145 -8.16 25.98 4.69
N LEU A 146 -7.72 24.80 4.30
CA LEU A 146 -8.11 23.54 4.91
C LEU A 146 -6.94 23.02 5.74
N THR A 147 -7.20 22.79 7.01
CA THR A 147 -6.26 22.17 7.95
C THR A 147 -6.61 20.71 8.19
N GLN A 148 -5.81 20.02 8.98
CA GLN A 148 -6.05 18.61 9.30
C GLN A 148 -7.49 18.37 9.79
N HIS A 149 -8.15 17.39 9.18
CA HIS A 149 -9.56 16.98 9.40
C HIS A 149 -10.61 17.89 8.77
N ASP A 150 -10.22 19.00 8.14
CA ASP A 150 -11.14 19.76 7.31
C ASP A 150 -11.43 19.03 6.00
N ASN A 151 -12.57 19.36 5.41
CA ASN A 151 -13.00 18.80 4.14
C ASN A 151 -13.74 19.82 3.27
N HIS A 152 -13.79 19.57 1.97
CA HIS A 152 -14.52 20.39 1.02
C HIS A 152 -15.05 19.55 -0.14
N VAL A 153 -16.28 19.86 -0.58
CA VAL A 153 -16.88 19.27 -1.79
C VAL A 153 -16.69 20.24 -2.96
N ILE A 154 -16.01 19.79 -3.99
CA ILE A 154 -15.79 20.51 -5.24
C ILE A 154 -16.75 19.94 -6.27
N ASN A 155 -17.74 20.74 -6.70
CA ASN A 155 -18.68 20.32 -7.71
C ASN A 155 -18.02 20.27 -9.09
N LYS A 156 -18.57 19.43 -9.97
CA LYS A 156 -18.18 19.45 -11.38
C LYS A 156 -18.23 20.86 -11.96
N GLU A 157 -17.39 21.12 -12.95
CA GLU A 157 -17.26 22.39 -13.66
C GLU A 157 -16.65 23.56 -12.84
N THR A 158 -16.36 23.34 -11.54
CA THR A 158 -15.72 24.33 -10.68
C THR A 158 -14.21 24.31 -10.88
N TRP A 159 -13.62 25.47 -11.21
CA TRP A 159 -12.17 25.64 -11.22
C TRP A 159 -11.62 25.56 -9.80
N HIS A 160 -10.60 24.73 -9.63
CA HIS A 160 -9.99 24.53 -8.32
C HIS A 160 -8.49 24.26 -8.44
N LYS A 161 -7.77 24.67 -7.40
CA LYS A 161 -6.34 24.46 -7.24
C LYS A 161 -6.00 24.24 -5.78
N ALA A 162 -5.22 23.20 -5.48
CA ALA A 162 -4.63 23.01 -4.16
C ALA A 162 -3.19 23.52 -4.13
N SER A 163 -2.83 24.20 -3.07
CA SER A 163 -1.46 24.63 -2.78
C SER A 163 -1.11 24.28 -1.35
N ASN A 164 0.00 23.58 -1.13
CA ASN A 164 0.52 23.37 0.21
C ASN A 164 1.23 24.61 0.70
N ILE A 165 0.66 25.26 1.70
CA ILE A 165 1.20 26.51 2.33
C ILE A 165 1.95 26.22 3.62
N GLY A 166 1.95 24.96 4.08
CA GLY A 166 2.66 24.53 5.28
C GLY A 166 4.14 24.20 5.02
N SER A 167 4.84 23.84 6.07
CA SER A 167 6.26 23.45 6.05
C SER A 167 6.49 21.93 5.88
N GLU A 168 5.44 21.12 6.00
CA GLU A 168 5.44 19.68 5.89
C GLU A 168 4.60 19.22 4.68
N PRO A 169 4.83 18.01 4.13
CA PRO A 169 3.95 17.48 3.09
C PRO A 169 2.49 17.43 3.52
N ALA A 170 1.60 17.94 2.69
CA ALA A 170 0.16 17.88 2.92
C ALA A 170 -0.41 16.61 2.28
N HIS A 171 -1.18 15.85 3.06
CA HIS A 171 -1.84 14.62 2.63
C HIS A 171 -3.34 14.87 2.51
N VAL A 172 -3.88 14.69 1.32
CA VAL A 172 -5.30 14.86 1.01
C VAL A 172 -5.87 13.56 0.49
N LEU A 173 -6.97 13.12 1.11
CA LEU A 173 -7.81 12.07 0.54
C LEU A 173 -8.81 12.71 -0.41
N GLU A 174 -8.80 12.29 -1.66
CA GLU A 174 -9.70 12.74 -2.71
C GLU A 174 -10.66 11.62 -3.09
N VAL A 175 -11.94 11.83 -2.90
CA VAL A 175 -13.00 10.94 -3.36
C VAL A 175 -13.65 11.57 -4.59
N GLN A 176 -13.39 11.03 -5.77
CA GLN A 176 -14.02 11.40 -7.03
C GLN A 176 -15.30 10.61 -7.22
N TYR A 177 -16.36 11.23 -7.67
CA TYR A 177 -17.64 10.56 -7.95
C TYR A 177 -18.42 11.27 -9.07
N GLY A 178 -19.05 10.50 -9.93
CA GLY A 178 -19.82 11.06 -11.06
C GLY A 178 -20.09 10.04 -12.16
N GLU A 179 -20.29 10.53 -13.36
CA GLU A 179 -20.57 9.68 -14.52
C GLU A 179 -19.34 8.80 -14.87
N ARG A 180 -18.14 9.37 -14.73
CA ARG A 180 -16.85 8.69 -14.94
C ARG A 180 -15.73 9.43 -14.21
N CYS A 181 -14.78 8.67 -13.64
CA CYS A 181 -13.64 9.21 -12.91
C CYS A 181 -12.34 8.86 -13.65
N VAL A 182 -12.10 9.51 -14.79
CA VAL A 182 -10.94 9.28 -15.68
C VAL A 182 -10.02 10.50 -15.73
N GLU A 183 -8.73 10.29 -16.03
CA GLU A 183 -7.74 11.40 -16.05
C GLU A 183 -7.96 12.34 -17.24
N GLU A 184 -8.55 11.85 -18.33
CA GLU A 184 -8.88 12.64 -19.53
C GLU A 184 -9.97 13.69 -19.28
N ASP A 185 -10.69 13.60 -18.15
CA ASP A 185 -11.67 14.61 -17.72
C ASP A 185 -11.03 15.87 -17.09
N ILE A 186 -9.70 15.94 -17.01
CA ILE A 186 -9.00 17.08 -16.43
C ILE A 186 -8.80 18.19 -17.47
N ILE A 187 -9.51 19.29 -17.29
CA ILE A 187 -9.29 20.53 -18.04
C ILE A 187 -8.39 21.45 -17.21
N ARG A 188 -7.27 21.90 -17.77
CA ARG A 188 -6.29 22.76 -17.09
C ARG A 188 -6.32 24.16 -17.67
N LYS A 189 -6.05 25.15 -16.79
CA LYS A 189 -5.96 26.58 -17.12
C LYS A 189 -4.50 27.02 -17.14
#